data_b792c11179029ce46500db281592e41f
#
_entry.id   b792c11179029ce46500db281592e41f
#
_cell.length_a   1.000
_cell.length_b   1.000
_cell.length_c   1.000
_cell.angle_alpha   90.00
_cell.angle_beta   90.00
_cell.angle_gamma   90.00
#
_symmetry.space_group_name_H-M   'P 1'
#
loop_
_entity.id
_entity.type
_entity.pdbx_description
1 polymer ?
#
loop_
_entity_poly.entity_id
_entity_poly.type
_entity_poly.pdbx_seq_one_letter_code
_entity_poly.pdbx_strand_id
1 'polypeptide(L)'
;MYSILIIDDEPIVKIALRSILPWEEHGFSICGTASNGLEAMSLIEKHQPDVIITDLKMPEMDGLELIRTLKEKNYPGEILVLSNYEDFDSVRSALLLGAADYLLKIKISPDTLLACLNKTTEKLQEKADRKVPVPTETVSENRTRLLLSFFEGETSLSSLTAQNADADMNFMQEPCAV
;
A
#
# COMPACT_ATOMS: atom_id res chain seq x y z
N MET A 1 6.35 9.90 12.64
CA MET A 1 7.00 10.70 11.58
C MET A 1 7.49 9.72 10.54
N TYR A 2 7.07 9.86 9.28
CA TYR A 2 7.43 8.94 8.20
C TYR A 2 8.73 9.37 7.54
N SER A 3 9.62 8.40 7.33
CA SER A 3 10.92 8.61 6.67
C SER A 3 10.78 8.43 5.15
N ILE A 4 11.35 9.36 4.39
CA ILE A 4 11.25 9.39 2.92
C ILE A 4 12.63 9.31 2.30
N LEU A 5 12.79 8.44 1.30
CA LEU A 5 13.95 8.40 0.41
C LEU A 5 13.53 8.95 -0.97
N ILE A 6 14.30 9.90 -1.51
CA ILE A 6 14.06 10.49 -2.84
C ILE A 6 15.10 9.95 -3.81
N ILE A 7 14.66 9.41 -4.94
CA ILE A 7 15.50 8.77 -5.96
C ILE A 7 15.19 9.39 -7.31
N ASP A 8 16.15 10.08 -7.88
CA ASP A 8 16.02 10.73 -9.19
C ASP A 8 17.43 11.02 -9.72
N ASP A 9 17.71 10.76 -11.00
CA ASP A 9 19.03 11.02 -11.59
C ASP A 9 19.25 12.51 -11.84
N GLU A 10 18.19 13.32 -11.90
CA GLU A 10 18.24 14.75 -12.08
C GLU A 10 18.49 15.48 -10.72
N PRO A 11 19.66 16.11 -10.50
CA PRO A 11 19.93 16.82 -9.23
C PRO A 11 18.94 17.94 -8.94
N ILE A 12 18.41 18.60 -9.98
CA ILE A 12 17.47 19.70 -9.83
C ILE A 12 16.14 19.23 -9.26
N VAL A 13 15.67 18.05 -9.63
CA VAL A 13 14.43 17.45 -9.10
C VAL A 13 14.60 17.12 -7.62
N LYS A 14 15.72 16.53 -7.22
CA LYS A 14 16.03 16.24 -5.81
C LYS A 14 16.06 17.52 -4.96
N ILE A 15 16.68 18.60 -5.46
CA ILE A 15 16.72 19.90 -4.78
C ILE A 15 15.31 20.49 -4.67
N ALA A 16 14.55 20.48 -5.75
CA ALA A 16 13.18 20.99 -5.78
C ALA A 16 12.29 20.25 -4.78
N LEU A 17 12.31 18.91 -4.78
CA LEU A 17 11.53 18.10 -3.85
C LEU A 17 11.92 18.36 -2.40
N ARG A 18 13.21 18.50 -2.09
CA ARG A 18 13.63 18.81 -0.71
C ARG A 18 13.13 20.16 -0.21
N SER A 19 12.92 21.11 -1.10
CA SER A 19 12.56 22.50 -0.77
C SER A 19 11.06 22.79 -0.90
N ILE A 20 10.29 21.87 -1.51
CA ILE A 20 8.90 22.14 -1.89
C ILE A 20 7.94 22.17 -0.69
N LEU A 21 8.27 21.48 0.39
CA LEU A 21 7.46 21.35 1.60
C LEU A 21 8.30 21.59 2.86
N PRO A 22 7.72 22.14 3.92
CA PRO A 22 8.26 22.03 5.27
C PRO A 22 7.94 20.60 5.80
N TRP A 23 8.72 19.62 5.36
CA TRP A 23 8.47 18.18 5.53
C TRP A 23 8.13 17.78 6.97
N GLU A 24 8.87 18.31 7.93
CA GLU A 24 8.72 17.98 9.34
C GLU A 24 7.37 18.47 9.92
N GLU A 25 6.87 19.62 9.47
CA GLU A 25 5.57 20.16 9.87
C GLU A 25 4.40 19.28 9.41
N HIS A 26 4.62 18.51 8.32
CA HIS A 26 3.64 17.57 7.77
C HIS A 26 3.86 16.11 8.24
N GLY A 27 4.77 15.88 9.18
CA GLY A 27 5.01 14.57 9.75
C GLY A 27 5.93 13.67 8.93
N PHE A 28 6.69 14.24 8.00
CA PHE A 28 7.66 13.55 7.14
C PHE A 28 9.10 13.98 7.44
N SER A 29 10.06 13.11 7.13
CA SER A 29 11.49 13.45 7.17
C SER A 29 12.22 12.80 6.00
N ILE A 30 13.10 13.55 5.34
CA ILE A 30 13.92 13.02 4.25
C ILE A 30 15.16 12.35 4.83
N CYS A 31 15.24 11.03 4.77
CA CYS A 31 16.37 10.25 5.29
C CYS A 31 17.56 10.16 4.30
N GLY A 32 17.34 10.47 3.03
CA GLY A 32 18.40 10.45 2.03
C GLY A 32 17.92 10.77 0.62
N THR A 33 18.88 10.87 -0.30
CA THR A 33 18.64 10.98 -1.73
C THR A 33 19.59 10.06 -2.49
N ALA A 34 19.12 9.45 -3.59
CA ALA A 34 19.92 8.63 -4.50
C ALA A 34 19.77 9.09 -5.94
N SER A 35 20.69 8.68 -6.81
CA SER A 35 20.69 9.05 -8.23
C SER A 35 20.36 7.88 -9.16
N ASN A 36 20.27 6.68 -8.64
CA ASN A 36 19.90 5.45 -9.34
C ASN A 36 19.41 4.38 -8.35
N GLY A 37 18.90 3.27 -8.89
CA GLY A 37 18.37 2.18 -8.07
C GLY A 37 19.44 1.45 -7.23
N LEU A 38 20.69 1.37 -7.72
CA LEU A 38 21.77 0.69 -6.97
C LEU A 38 22.16 1.48 -5.73
N GLU A 39 22.34 2.79 -5.87
CA GLU A 39 22.58 3.69 -4.73
C GLU A 39 21.42 3.65 -3.75
N ALA A 40 20.18 3.67 -4.29
CA ALA A 40 18.96 3.57 -3.50
C ALA A 40 18.90 2.30 -2.67
N MET A 41 19.25 1.14 -3.23
CA MET A 41 19.23 -0.14 -2.49
C MET A 41 20.10 -0.10 -1.24
N SER A 42 21.30 0.51 -1.33
CA SER A 42 22.21 0.67 -0.18
C SER A 42 21.60 1.56 0.91
N LEU A 43 20.91 2.65 0.50
CA LEU A 43 20.26 3.56 1.44
C LEU A 43 19.00 2.94 2.04
N ILE A 44 18.24 2.16 1.26
CA ILE A 44 17.05 1.44 1.73
C ILE A 44 17.44 0.40 2.79
N GLU A 45 18.51 -0.36 2.57
CA GLU A 45 19.00 -1.34 3.55
C GLU A 45 19.44 -0.67 4.86
N LYS A 46 20.05 0.51 4.76
CA LYS A 46 20.54 1.26 5.92
C LYS A 46 19.44 1.99 6.70
N HIS A 47 18.52 2.65 6.01
CA HIS A 47 17.57 3.59 6.62
C HIS A 47 16.15 3.03 6.74
N GLN A 48 15.80 1.97 5.99
CA GLN A 48 14.46 1.36 5.97
C GLN A 48 13.34 2.41 5.84
N PRO A 49 13.37 3.27 4.80
CA PRO A 49 12.41 4.36 4.66
C PRO A 49 10.96 3.85 4.58
N ASP A 50 10.02 4.58 5.16
CA ASP A 50 8.60 4.25 5.09
C ASP A 50 8.03 4.50 3.69
N VAL A 51 8.50 5.54 3.02
CA VAL A 51 8.09 5.93 1.66
C VAL A 51 9.31 6.14 0.78
N ILE A 52 9.27 5.59 -0.41
CA ILE A 52 10.25 5.82 -1.47
C ILE A 52 9.58 6.64 -2.56
N ILE A 53 10.16 7.78 -2.91
CA ILE A 53 9.78 8.57 -4.08
C ILE A 53 10.83 8.29 -5.16
N THR A 54 10.45 7.69 -6.28
CA THR A 54 11.41 7.27 -7.31
C THR A 54 11.00 7.73 -8.70
N ASP A 55 11.97 8.19 -9.50
CA ASP A 55 11.81 8.25 -10.95
C ASP A 55 11.81 6.83 -11.54
N LEU A 56 11.24 6.68 -12.72
CA LEU A 56 11.25 5.42 -13.50
C LEU A 56 12.48 5.31 -14.39
N LYS A 57 12.94 6.42 -14.98
CA LYS A 57 14.05 6.43 -15.95
C LYS A 57 15.32 6.90 -15.28
N MET A 58 16.16 5.98 -14.88
CA MET A 58 17.45 6.27 -14.27
C MET A 58 18.53 5.35 -14.86
N PRO A 59 19.81 5.78 -14.83
CA PRO A 59 20.92 4.93 -15.27
C PRO A 59 21.16 3.75 -14.30
N GLU A 60 21.90 2.76 -14.76
CA GLU A 60 22.34 1.56 -14.04
C GLU A 60 21.17 0.65 -13.63
N MET A 61 20.38 1.03 -12.66
CA MET A 61 19.17 0.35 -12.20
C MET A 61 18.01 1.33 -12.28
N ASP A 62 17.05 1.07 -13.14
CA ASP A 62 15.87 1.91 -13.33
C ASP A 62 14.82 1.72 -12.22
N GLY A 63 13.81 2.60 -12.20
CA GLY A 63 12.77 2.57 -11.17
C GLY A 63 11.91 1.31 -11.23
N LEU A 64 11.66 0.73 -12.41
CA LEU A 64 10.89 -0.51 -12.53
C LEU A 64 11.64 -1.71 -11.97
N GLU A 65 12.94 -1.79 -12.25
CA GLU A 65 13.82 -2.83 -11.71
C GLU A 65 13.95 -2.70 -10.19
N LEU A 66 14.08 -1.48 -9.68
CA LEU A 66 14.08 -1.19 -8.25
C LEU A 66 12.77 -1.68 -7.59
N ILE A 67 11.60 -1.30 -8.14
CA ILE A 67 10.28 -1.71 -7.61
C ILE A 67 10.15 -3.23 -7.59
N ARG A 68 10.55 -3.91 -8.67
CA ARG A 68 10.54 -5.38 -8.76
C ARG A 68 11.40 -6.01 -7.67
N THR A 69 12.64 -5.55 -7.52
CA THR A 69 13.58 -6.05 -6.51
C THR A 69 13.05 -5.87 -5.09
N LEU A 70 12.47 -4.71 -4.79
CA LEU A 70 11.86 -4.44 -3.49
C LEU A 70 10.64 -5.33 -3.22
N LYS A 71 9.83 -5.59 -4.25
CA LYS A 71 8.69 -6.51 -4.16
C LYS A 71 9.13 -7.94 -3.87
N GLU A 72 10.15 -8.43 -4.55
CA GLU A 72 10.72 -9.77 -4.32
C GLU A 72 11.30 -9.91 -2.90
N LYS A 73 11.89 -8.85 -2.38
CA LYS A 73 12.39 -8.77 -0.99
C LYS A 73 11.30 -8.55 0.05
N ASN A 74 10.02 -8.45 -0.34
CA ASN A 74 8.88 -8.15 0.55
C ASN A 74 9.10 -6.87 1.36
N TYR A 75 9.63 -5.83 0.72
CA TYR A 75 9.86 -4.54 1.36
C TYR A 75 8.56 -3.97 1.94
N PRO A 76 8.54 -3.54 3.23
CA PRO A 76 7.32 -3.15 3.92
C PRO A 76 6.84 -1.73 3.55
N GLY A 77 7.75 -0.86 3.12
CA GLY A 77 7.44 0.53 2.76
C GLY A 77 6.61 0.66 1.48
N GLU A 78 6.13 1.86 1.24
CA GLU A 78 5.37 2.19 0.04
C GLU A 78 6.21 2.95 -0.98
N ILE A 79 5.84 2.83 -2.26
CA ILE A 79 6.57 3.44 -3.35
C ILE A 79 5.65 4.40 -4.10
N LEU A 80 6.04 5.68 -4.16
CA LEU A 80 5.44 6.72 -4.97
C LEU A 80 6.32 6.98 -6.19
N VAL A 81 5.75 6.83 -7.37
CA VAL A 81 6.48 7.01 -8.63
C VAL A 81 6.41 8.45 -9.10
N LEU A 82 7.55 9.02 -9.50
CA LEU A 82 7.58 10.23 -10.30
C LEU A 82 7.71 9.85 -11.77
N SER A 83 7.01 10.52 -12.66
CA SER A 83 7.07 10.22 -14.09
C SER A 83 6.93 11.47 -14.94
N ASN A 84 7.49 11.42 -16.14
CA ASN A 84 7.20 12.38 -17.20
C ASN A 84 5.89 12.02 -17.90
N TYR A 85 5.31 12.95 -18.65
CA TYR A 85 4.02 12.78 -19.32
C TYR A 85 3.99 11.62 -20.34
N GLU A 86 5.15 11.25 -20.90
CA GLU A 86 5.29 10.24 -21.95
C GLU A 86 5.45 8.79 -21.43
N ASP A 87 5.47 8.59 -20.12
CA ASP A 87 5.83 7.31 -19.49
C ASP A 87 4.63 6.43 -19.12
N PHE A 88 3.50 6.55 -19.82
CA PHE A 88 2.25 5.88 -19.44
C PHE A 88 2.40 4.35 -19.25
N ASP A 89 3.09 3.66 -20.16
CA ASP A 89 3.28 2.21 -20.06
C ASP A 89 4.18 1.83 -18.88
N SER A 90 5.20 2.62 -18.60
CA SER A 90 6.09 2.42 -17.46
C SER A 90 5.38 2.67 -16.13
N VAL A 91 4.56 3.72 -16.04
CA VAL A 91 3.72 4.01 -14.86
C VAL A 91 2.72 2.88 -14.62
N ARG A 92 2.04 2.41 -15.66
CA ARG A 92 1.14 1.26 -15.57
C ARG A 92 1.84 0.02 -15.04
N SER A 93 3.03 -0.26 -15.56
CA SER A 93 3.85 -1.40 -15.11
C SER A 93 4.26 -1.24 -13.64
N ALA A 94 4.66 -0.05 -13.21
CA ALA A 94 5.01 0.23 -11.83
C ALA A 94 3.83 -0.01 -10.87
N LEU A 95 2.62 0.44 -11.23
CA LEU A 95 1.41 0.21 -10.44
C LEU A 95 1.06 -1.29 -10.36
N LEU A 96 1.20 -2.04 -11.46
CA LEU A 96 1.00 -3.49 -11.48
C LEU A 96 2.03 -4.24 -10.63
N LEU A 97 3.26 -3.73 -10.54
CA LEU A 97 4.30 -4.25 -9.64
C LEU A 97 4.07 -3.89 -8.18
N GLY A 98 3.13 -3.00 -7.89
CA GLY A 98 2.71 -2.67 -6.52
C GLY A 98 3.20 -1.31 -6.01
N ALA A 99 3.55 -0.37 -6.89
CA ALA A 99 3.69 1.03 -6.49
C ALA A 99 2.35 1.55 -5.93
N ALA A 100 2.43 2.35 -4.88
CA ALA A 100 1.24 2.85 -4.19
C ALA A 100 0.46 3.86 -5.01
N ASP A 101 1.18 4.78 -5.67
CA ASP A 101 0.61 5.82 -6.51
C ASP A 101 1.69 6.39 -7.44
N TYR A 102 1.31 7.33 -8.30
CA TYR A 102 2.23 8.06 -9.15
C TYR A 102 1.91 9.55 -9.19
N LEU A 103 2.91 10.38 -9.48
CA LEU A 103 2.79 11.81 -9.66
C LEU A 103 3.58 12.26 -10.90
N LEU A 104 2.93 13.02 -11.79
CA LEU A 104 3.61 13.60 -12.95
C LEU A 104 4.55 14.73 -12.52
N LYS A 105 5.82 14.69 -12.95
CA LYS A 105 6.83 15.72 -12.61
C LYS A 105 6.34 17.14 -12.94
N ILE A 106 5.61 17.32 -14.03
CA ILE A 106 5.04 18.62 -14.45
C ILE A 106 3.91 19.12 -13.54
N LYS A 107 3.28 18.22 -12.77
CA LYS A 107 2.17 18.56 -11.85
C LYS A 107 2.61 18.62 -10.39
N ILE A 108 3.90 18.55 -10.11
CA ILE A 108 4.40 18.63 -8.73
C ILE A 108 4.14 20.04 -8.19
N SER A 109 3.35 20.08 -7.13
CA SER A 109 3.12 21.24 -6.28
C SER A 109 3.10 20.78 -4.81
N PRO A 110 3.23 21.70 -3.83
CA PRO A 110 3.11 21.33 -2.43
C PRO A 110 1.84 20.51 -2.14
N ASP A 111 0.69 20.98 -2.64
CA ASP A 111 -0.61 20.35 -2.38
C ASP A 111 -0.73 18.96 -3.03
N THR A 112 -0.31 18.82 -4.30
CA THR A 112 -0.40 17.54 -5.01
C THR A 112 0.54 16.50 -4.43
N LEU A 113 1.76 16.89 -4.06
CA LEU A 113 2.72 16.01 -3.43
C LEU A 113 2.22 15.55 -2.05
N LEU A 114 1.73 16.49 -1.24
CA LEU A 114 1.21 16.18 0.09
C LEU A 114 -0.02 15.26 0.01
N ALA A 115 -0.94 15.49 -0.92
CA ALA A 115 -2.09 14.60 -1.13
C ALA A 115 -1.68 13.17 -1.51
N CYS A 116 -0.70 13.01 -2.41
CA CYS A 116 -0.16 11.68 -2.76
C CYS A 116 0.54 11.01 -1.57
N LEU A 117 1.33 11.76 -0.79
CA LEU A 117 2.01 11.23 0.39
C LEU A 117 1.03 10.77 1.48
N ASN A 118 0.00 11.56 1.78
CA ASN A 118 -1.02 11.17 2.75
C ASN A 118 -1.74 9.88 2.33
N LYS A 119 -2.16 9.78 1.07
CA LYS A 119 -2.75 8.56 0.52
C LYS A 119 -1.80 7.35 0.57
N THR A 120 -0.50 7.59 0.36
CA THR A 120 0.52 6.55 0.43
C THR A 120 0.72 6.05 1.87
N THR A 121 0.71 6.96 2.85
CA THR A 121 0.84 6.61 4.27
C THR A 121 -0.42 5.94 4.84
N GLU A 122 -1.61 6.26 4.36
CA GLU A 122 -2.84 5.54 4.69
C GLU A 122 -2.71 4.04 4.33
N LYS A 123 -2.17 3.73 3.15
CA LYS A 123 -1.90 2.34 2.74
C LYS A 123 -0.90 1.63 3.64
N LEU A 124 0.13 2.34 4.14
CA LEU A 124 1.07 1.79 5.12
C LEU A 124 0.36 1.40 6.43
N GLN A 125 -0.53 2.26 6.92
CA GLN A 125 -1.31 1.99 8.14
C GLN A 125 -2.23 0.80 7.96
N GLU A 126 -2.98 0.72 6.85
CA GLU A 126 -3.83 -0.42 6.55
C GLU A 126 -3.05 -1.74 6.48
N LYS A 127 -1.83 -1.72 5.93
CA LYS A 127 -0.96 -2.92 5.91
C LYS A 127 -0.48 -3.30 7.30
N ALA A 128 -0.18 -2.33 8.16
CA ALA A 128 0.23 -2.57 9.53
C ALA A 128 -0.92 -3.19 10.35
N ASP A 129 -2.13 -2.66 10.20
CA ASP A 129 -3.32 -3.17 10.89
C ASP A 129 -3.70 -4.59 10.47
N ARG A 130 -3.50 -4.94 9.20
CA ARG A 130 -3.72 -6.31 8.70
C ARG A 130 -2.67 -7.32 9.18
N LYS A 131 -1.49 -6.87 9.60
CA LYS A 131 -0.42 -7.71 10.17
C LYS A 131 -0.59 -8.00 11.66
N VAL A 132 -1.54 -7.37 12.35
CA VAL A 132 -1.91 -7.77 13.70
C VAL A 132 -2.59 -9.15 13.58
N PRO A 133 -2.01 -10.25 14.11
CA PRO A 133 -2.69 -11.53 14.10
C PRO A 133 -3.97 -11.36 14.91
N VAL A 134 -5.13 -11.56 14.28
CA VAL A 134 -6.34 -11.83 15.03
C VAL A 134 -6.00 -13.03 15.90
N PRO A 135 -6.12 -12.95 17.24
CA PRO A 135 -5.80 -14.08 18.08
C PRO A 135 -6.65 -15.27 17.62
N THR A 136 -6.00 -16.31 17.12
CA THR A 136 -6.62 -17.52 16.55
C THR A 136 -7.29 -18.38 17.64
N GLU A 137 -7.30 -17.91 18.88
CA GLU A 137 -7.82 -18.67 20.02
C GLU A 137 -9.35 -18.73 20.10
N THR A 138 -10.08 -17.75 19.53
CA THR A 138 -11.55 -17.75 19.65
C THR A 138 -12.27 -18.58 18.60
N VAL A 139 -11.65 -18.84 17.42
CA VAL A 139 -12.32 -19.63 16.36
C VAL A 139 -12.15 -21.14 16.58
N SER A 140 -11.04 -21.58 17.16
CA SER A 140 -10.78 -23.00 17.48
C SER A 140 -11.64 -23.48 18.64
N GLU A 141 -11.75 -22.69 19.71
CA GLU A 141 -12.57 -23.07 20.90
C GLU A 141 -14.06 -23.11 20.59
N ASN A 142 -14.56 -22.16 19.80
CA ASN A 142 -15.97 -22.16 19.42
C ASN A 142 -16.30 -23.31 18.47
N ARG A 143 -15.40 -23.70 17.57
CA ARG A 143 -15.58 -24.88 16.70
C ARG A 143 -15.54 -26.18 17.48
N THR A 144 -14.62 -26.32 18.42
CA THR A 144 -14.51 -27.51 19.26
C THR A 144 -15.70 -27.62 20.22
N ARG A 145 -16.16 -26.49 20.78
CA ARG A 145 -17.35 -26.44 21.63
C ARG A 145 -18.65 -26.77 20.86
N LEU A 146 -18.77 -26.29 19.61
CA LEU A 146 -19.89 -26.63 18.74
C LEU A 146 -19.90 -28.12 18.34
N LEU A 147 -18.74 -28.67 18.05
CA LEU A 147 -18.59 -30.11 17.76
C LEU A 147 -18.85 -30.99 18.98
N LEU A 148 -18.39 -30.58 20.16
CA LEU A 148 -18.67 -31.31 21.40
C LEU A 148 -20.16 -31.30 21.78
N SER A 149 -20.86 -30.15 21.62
CA SER A 149 -22.30 -30.06 21.84
C SER A 149 -23.12 -30.93 20.86
N PHE A 150 -22.58 -31.17 19.68
CA PHE A 150 -23.18 -32.05 18.66
C PHE A 150 -23.05 -33.52 19.03
N PHE A 151 -21.95 -33.91 19.68
CA PHE A 151 -21.71 -35.29 20.13
C PHE A 151 -22.41 -35.62 21.45
N GLU A 152 -22.71 -34.61 22.26
CA GLU A 152 -23.46 -34.74 23.51
C GLU A 152 -25.00 -34.78 23.37
N GLY A 153 -25.51 -34.62 22.13
CA GLY A 153 -26.92 -34.84 21.80
C GLY A 153 -27.88 -33.70 22.23
N GLU A 154 -27.37 -32.53 22.58
CA GLU A 154 -28.20 -31.41 23.09
C GLU A 154 -28.74 -30.47 21.99
N THR A 155 -28.37 -30.63 20.71
CA THR A 155 -28.91 -29.81 19.62
C THR A 155 -29.44 -30.65 18.47
N SER A 156 -30.75 -30.60 18.25
CA SER A 156 -31.37 -31.26 17.09
C SER A 156 -31.16 -30.39 15.81
N LEU A 157 -31.00 -31.07 14.67
CA LEU A 157 -30.81 -30.43 13.33
C LEU A 157 -31.88 -29.41 12.93
N SER A 158 -33.03 -29.38 13.64
CA SER A 158 -34.14 -28.49 13.36
C SER A 158 -33.91 -27.02 13.81
N SER A 159 -32.96 -26.76 14.67
CA SER A 159 -32.66 -25.39 15.14
C SER A 159 -31.65 -24.63 14.26
N LEU A 160 -30.92 -25.32 13.37
CA LEU A 160 -29.92 -24.70 12.49
C LEU A 160 -30.49 -24.22 11.14
N THR A 161 -31.68 -24.72 10.75
CA THR A 161 -32.33 -24.28 9.50
C THR A 161 -33.17 -23.02 9.67
N ALA A 162 -33.53 -22.65 10.90
CA ALA A 162 -34.37 -21.46 11.18
C ALA A 162 -33.58 -20.13 11.19
N GLN A 163 -32.24 -20.18 11.38
CA GLN A 163 -31.42 -18.97 11.41
C GLN A 163 -30.85 -18.53 10.05
N ASN A 164 -30.95 -19.39 9.01
CA ASN A 164 -30.50 -19.04 7.66
C ASN A 164 -31.65 -18.67 6.71
N ALA A 165 -32.90 -18.66 7.17
CA ALA A 165 -34.06 -18.32 6.31
C ALA A 165 -34.36 -16.82 6.25
N ASP A 166 -33.81 -16.01 7.16
CA ASP A 166 -34.07 -14.56 7.21
C ASP A 166 -33.06 -13.70 6.42
N ALA A 167 -31.99 -14.31 5.89
CA ALA A 167 -30.98 -13.56 5.15
C ALA A 167 -31.21 -13.49 3.62
N ASP A 168 -32.05 -14.33 3.03
CA ASP A 168 -32.21 -14.46 1.57
C ASP A 168 -33.53 -13.91 0.99
N MET A 169 -34.35 -13.21 1.77
CA MET A 169 -35.67 -12.72 1.30
C MET A 169 -35.76 -11.22 1.02
N ASN A 170 -34.66 -10.51 0.80
CA ASN A 170 -34.71 -9.06 0.52
C ASN A 170 -34.13 -8.65 -0.84
N PHE A 171 -34.00 -9.57 -1.81
CA PHE A 171 -33.39 -9.25 -3.11
C PHE A 171 -34.27 -9.54 -4.35
N MET A 172 -35.61 -9.65 -4.19
CA MET A 172 -36.50 -9.73 -5.35
C MET A 172 -37.78 -8.98 -5.10
N GLN A 173 -37.78 -7.65 -5.30
CA GLN A 173 -38.99 -6.90 -5.69
C GLN A 173 -38.59 -5.49 -6.18
N GLU A 174 -38.28 -5.36 -7.46
CA GLU A 174 -38.60 -4.14 -8.21
C GLU A 174 -39.32 -4.53 -9.51
N PRO A 175 -40.50 -4.01 -9.77
CA PRO A 175 -41.25 -4.30 -11.01
C PRO A 175 -40.77 -3.38 -12.12
N CYS A 176 -40.54 -3.96 -13.30
CA CYS A 176 -40.48 -3.24 -14.57
C CYS A 176 -41.83 -2.53 -14.82
N ALA A 177 -41.79 -1.22 -15.02
CA ALA A 177 -42.88 -0.47 -15.64
C ALA A 177 -42.34 0.27 -16.87
N VAL A 178 -42.84 -0.15 -18.00
CA VAL A 178 -43.16 0.48 -19.31
C VAL A 178 -42.40 1.76 -19.68
#